data_5bc2467a458c8212520c2f5c776dc0b2
#
_entry.id   5bc2467a458c8212520c2f5c776dc0b2
#
_cell.length_a   1.000
_cell.length_b   1.000
_cell.length_c   1.000
_cell.angle_alpha   90.00
_cell.angle_beta   90.00
_cell.angle_gamma   90.00
#
_symmetry.space_group_name_H-M   'P 1'
#
loop_
_entity.id
_entity.type
_entity.pdbx_description
1 polymer ?
#
loop_
_entity_poly.entity_id
_entity_poly.type
_entity_poly.pdbx_seq_one_letter_code
_entity_poly.pdbx_strand_id
1 'polypeptide(L)'
;MEKMSLKNELSGNSYPGRGIIIGKSADRKHAITAYFIMGRSENSRNRVFVEDGEGIRTQAFDPSKLTDPSLIIYAPVRVLGNKTIVTNGDQTDTIYELMDKQQTFEQALRTREFEPDAPNYTPRISGIMHIENGKFNYAMSILKSNNGDPSSCNRYTFAYENPKAGEAHFIHTYMGDGNPLPSFEGEPTPVAIEGDIDAFTSFVWENLNEDNKVSLFVRYIDIATGAYESRIVNKNK
;
A
#
# COMPACT_ATOMS: atom_id res chain seq x y z
N MET A 1 21.72 3.59 7.34
CA MET A 1 21.40 2.45 6.47
C MET A 1 21.51 2.97 5.04
N GLU A 2 22.17 2.26 4.17
CA GLU A 2 22.24 2.63 2.75
C GLU A 2 20.87 2.43 2.10
N LYS A 3 20.43 3.40 1.27
CA LYS A 3 19.14 3.28 0.58
C LYS A 3 19.23 2.17 -0.46
N MET A 4 18.26 1.27 -0.43
CA MET A 4 18.14 0.24 -1.47
C MET A 4 17.60 0.86 -2.77
N SER A 5 17.96 0.27 -3.88
CA SER A 5 17.40 0.68 -5.17
C SER A 5 15.97 0.17 -5.29
N LEU A 6 14.99 1.07 -5.32
CA LEU A 6 13.59 0.69 -5.53
C LEU A 6 13.40 -0.13 -6.81
N LYS A 7 14.21 0.14 -7.85
CA LYS A 7 14.23 -0.69 -9.06
C LYS A 7 14.52 -2.15 -8.73
N ASN A 8 15.58 -2.38 -7.95
CA ASN A 8 15.99 -3.75 -7.60
C ASN A 8 14.96 -4.46 -6.74
N GLU A 9 14.32 -3.74 -5.79
CA GLU A 9 13.25 -4.26 -4.95
C GLU A 9 12.03 -4.69 -5.78
N LEU A 10 11.63 -3.88 -6.77
CA LEU A 10 10.48 -4.17 -7.62
C LEU A 10 10.79 -5.23 -8.68
N SER A 11 11.91 -5.10 -9.40
CA SER A 11 12.26 -6.02 -10.49
C SER A 11 12.89 -7.33 -10.00
N GLY A 12 13.49 -7.33 -8.82
CA GLY A 12 14.08 -8.52 -8.20
C GLY A 12 13.06 -9.46 -7.55
N ASN A 13 11.86 -8.97 -7.27
CA ASN A 13 10.77 -9.75 -6.71
C ASN A 13 9.63 -9.92 -7.73
N SER A 14 9.47 -11.11 -8.29
CA SER A 14 8.44 -11.37 -9.28
C SER A 14 7.00 -11.27 -8.75
N TYR A 15 6.81 -11.40 -7.43
CA TYR A 15 5.49 -11.35 -6.80
C TYR A 15 5.53 -10.76 -5.37
N PRO A 16 5.75 -9.46 -5.19
CA PRO A 16 5.56 -8.80 -3.90
C PRO A 16 4.09 -8.75 -3.45
N GLY A 17 3.15 -9.11 -4.32
CA GLY A 17 1.72 -9.15 -4.07
C GLY A 17 1.07 -7.78 -4.07
N ARG A 18 0.97 -7.14 -2.91
CA ARG A 18 0.54 -5.75 -2.74
C ARG A 18 1.70 -4.99 -2.12
N GLY A 19 1.90 -3.74 -2.56
CA GLY A 19 2.98 -2.92 -2.03
C GLY A 19 2.55 -1.49 -1.75
N ILE A 20 3.04 -0.95 -0.64
CA ILE A 20 2.85 0.44 -0.22
C ILE A 20 4.23 1.09 -0.15
N ILE A 21 4.37 2.25 -0.78
CA ILE A 21 5.54 3.11 -0.69
C ILE A 21 5.08 4.45 -0.10
N ILE A 22 5.71 4.92 0.97
CA ILE A 22 5.43 6.23 1.55
C ILE A 22 6.75 6.95 1.81
N GLY A 23 6.83 8.24 1.44
CA GLY A 23 8.03 9.02 1.66
C GLY A 23 7.88 10.50 1.34
N LYS A 24 9.02 11.17 1.20
CA LYS A 24 9.12 12.60 0.95
C LYS A 24 9.93 12.88 -0.31
N SER A 25 9.40 13.75 -1.19
CA SER A 25 10.11 14.17 -2.41
C SER A 25 11.48 14.78 -2.14
N ALA A 26 12.37 14.69 -3.13
CA ALA A 26 13.73 15.22 -3.02
C ALA A 26 13.75 16.75 -2.85
N ASP A 27 12.79 17.48 -3.42
CA ASP A 27 12.59 18.91 -3.27
C ASP A 27 11.96 19.33 -1.94
N ARG A 28 11.58 18.36 -1.08
CA ARG A 28 10.94 18.51 0.24
C ARG A 28 9.50 19.03 0.22
N LYS A 29 8.89 19.22 -0.95
CA LYS A 29 7.58 19.85 -1.07
C LYS A 29 6.43 18.86 -0.91
N HIS A 30 6.62 17.60 -1.32
CA HIS A 30 5.54 16.64 -1.37
C HIS A 30 5.74 15.47 -0.42
N ALA A 31 4.65 15.09 0.24
CA ALA A 31 4.46 13.77 0.79
C ALA A 31 3.97 12.85 -0.33
N ILE A 32 4.56 11.67 -0.45
CA ILE A 32 4.34 10.76 -1.58
C ILE A 32 3.81 9.44 -1.05
N THR A 33 2.79 8.90 -1.71
CA THR A 33 2.40 7.51 -1.55
C THR A 33 2.19 6.84 -2.89
N ALA A 34 2.57 5.57 -2.98
CA ALA A 34 2.20 4.68 -4.06
C ALA A 34 1.62 3.39 -3.46
N TYR A 35 0.60 2.86 -4.12
CA TYR A 35 0.00 1.57 -3.81
C TYR A 35 -0.22 0.78 -5.09
N PHE A 36 0.27 -0.45 -5.13
CA PHE A 36 0.03 -1.34 -6.25
C PHE A 36 -0.54 -2.69 -5.84
N ILE A 37 -1.26 -3.30 -6.74
CA ILE A 37 -1.75 -4.66 -6.62
C ILE A 37 -1.23 -5.54 -7.76
N MET A 38 -0.92 -6.77 -7.41
CA MET A 38 -0.60 -7.85 -8.34
C MET A 38 -1.59 -9.01 -8.18
N GLY A 39 -1.67 -9.87 -9.17
CA GLY A 39 -2.56 -11.03 -9.18
C GLY A 39 -1.96 -12.21 -9.94
N ARG A 40 -2.14 -13.45 -9.42
CA ARG A 40 -1.77 -14.68 -10.09
C ARG A 40 -2.99 -15.45 -10.64
N SER A 41 -4.13 -15.37 -9.95
CA SER A 41 -5.38 -15.98 -10.39
C SER A 41 -6.19 -15.06 -11.31
N GLU A 42 -7.08 -15.64 -12.11
CA GLU A 42 -8.01 -14.88 -12.95
C GLU A 42 -8.83 -13.89 -12.13
N ASN A 43 -9.39 -14.31 -11.00
CA ASN A 43 -10.17 -13.47 -10.10
C ASN A 43 -9.32 -12.31 -9.54
N SER A 44 -8.08 -12.55 -9.11
CA SER A 44 -7.19 -11.51 -8.60
C SER A 44 -6.71 -10.51 -9.67
N ARG A 45 -6.63 -10.94 -10.94
CA ARG A 45 -6.29 -10.09 -12.09
C ARG A 45 -7.47 -9.29 -12.63
N ASN A 46 -8.70 -9.72 -12.34
CA ASN A 46 -9.94 -9.08 -12.80
C ASN A 46 -10.30 -7.84 -11.97
N ARG A 47 -9.34 -6.92 -11.82
CA ARG A 47 -9.50 -5.71 -11.02
C ARG A 47 -8.96 -4.48 -11.72
N VAL A 48 -9.56 -3.34 -11.40
CA VAL A 48 -9.08 -2.00 -11.72
C VAL A 48 -9.20 -1.11 -10.48
N PHE A 49 -8.40 -0.05 -10.41
CA PHE A 49 -8.63 1.06 -9.51
C PHE A 49 -9.50 2.10 -10.19
N VAL A 50 -10.47 2.61 -9.44
CA VAL A 50 -11.30 3.74 -9.83
C VAL A 50 -11.30 4.79 -8.72
N GLU A 51 -11.47 6.05 -9.09
CA GLU A 51 -11.62 7.13 -8.12
C GLU A 51 -12.88 6.95 -7.28
N ASP A 52 -12.80 7.27 -6.00
CA ASP A 52 -13.90 7.22 -5.04
C ASP A 52 -13.75 8.39 -4.04
N GLY A 53 -14.40 9.50 -4.36
CA GLY A 53 -14.19 10.76 -3.65
C GLY A 53 -12.75 11.22 -3.68
N GLU A 54 -12.17 11.47 -2.50
CA GLU A 54 -10.74 11.80 -2.37
C GLU A 54 -9.83 10.55 -2.33
N GLY A 55 -10.42 9.35 -2.35
CA GLY A 55 -9.71 8.08 -2.32
C GLY A 55 -9.82 7.32 -3.64
N ILE A 56 -9.60 6.01 -3.54
CA ILE A 56 -9.83 5.07 -4.62
C ILE A 56 -10.48 3.80 -4.08
N ARG A 57 -11.17 3.07 -4.94
CA ARG A 57 -11.65 1.71 -4.66
C ARG A 57 -11.21 0.73 -5.74
N THR A 58 -11.15 -0.54 -5.39
CA THR A 58 -11.06 -1.62 -6.37
C THR A 58 -12.44 -1.89 -6.97
N GLN A 59 -12.45 -2.26 -8.24
CA GLN A 59 -13.65 -2.69 -8.96
C GLN A 59 -13.30 -3.88 -9.85
N ALA A 60 -14.25 -4.80 -10.04
CA ALA A 60 -14.08 -5.82 -11.06
C ALA A 60 -14.01 -5.16 -12.45
N PHE A 61 -13.02 -5.56 -13.25
CA PHE A 61 -12.92 -5.15 -14.64
C PHE A 61 -14.07 -5.75 -15.45
N ASP A 62 -14.27 -7.05 -15.30
CA ASP A 62 -15.40 -7.81 -15.87
C ASP A 62 -16.26 -8.36 -14.73
N PRO A 63 -17.41 -7.73 -14.43
CA PRO A 63 -18.29 -8.19 -13.34
C PRO A 63 -18.79 -9.63 -13.52
N SER A 64 -18.89 -10.13 -14.75
CA SER A 64 -19.35 -11.49 -15.02
C SER A 64 -18.38 -12.57 -14.57
N LYS A 65 -17.09 -12.21 -14.37
CA LYS A 65 -16.01 -13.09 -13.92
C LYS A 65 -15.71 -12.96 -12.42
N LEU A 66 -16.44 -12.12 -11.70
CA LEU A 66 -16.27 -11.94 -10.28
C LEU A 66 -16.87 -13.13 -9.52
N THR A 67 -16.01 -13.96 -8.93
CA THR A 67 -16.45 -15.15 -8.18
C THR A 67 -16.65 -14.88 -6.71
N ASP A 68 -15.70 -14.18 -6.05
CA ASP A 68 -15.76 -13.82 -4.63
C ASP A 68 -15.19 -12.40 -4.45
N PRO A 69 -16.02 -11.42 -4.07
CA PRO A 69 -15.58 -10.05 -3.86
C PRO A 69 -14.87 -9.81 -2.51
N SER A 70 -15.00 -10.72 -1.53
CA SER A 70 -14.73 -10.43 -0.11
C SER A 70 -13.31 -9.96 0.19
N LEU A 71 -12.29 -10.47 -0.54
CA LEU A 71 -10.89 -10.10 -0.33
C LEU A 71 -10.29 -9.25 -1.46
N ILE A 72 -11.09 -8.93 -2.49
CA ILE A 72 -10.59 -8.23 -3.67
C ILE A 72 -11.30 -6.91 -3.97
N ILE A 73 -12.49 -6.67 -3.42
CA ILE A 73 -13.26 -5.42 -3.57
C ILE A 73 -13.23 -4.67 -2.25
N TYR A 74 -12.52 -3.56 -2.19
CA TYR A 74 -12.34 -2.69 -1.02
C TYR A 74 -11.87 -1.30 -1.46
N ALA A 75 -11.83 -0.34 -0.53
CA ALA A 75 -11.25 0.98 -0.75
C ALA A 75 -9.79 0.99 -0.26
N PRO A 76 -8.77 0.86 -1.15
CA PRO A 76 -7.38 0.85 -0.71
C PRO A 76 -6.90 2.19 -0.17
N VAL A 77 -7.51 3.30 -0.58
CA VAL A 77 -7.15 4.64 -0.13
C VAL A 77 -8.38 5.39 0.32
N ARG A 78 -8.35 5.91 1.54
CA ARG A 78 -9.34 6.85 2.07
C ARG A 78 -8.66 8.04 2.73
N VAL A 79 -9.33 9.19 2.70
CA VAL A 79 -8.86 10.43 3.32
C VAL A 79 -9.75 10.78 4.50
N LEU A 80 -9.16 11.06 5.65
CA LEU A 80 -9.85 11.53 6.86
C LEU A 80 -9.20 12.87 7.31
N GLY A 81 -9.80 13.96 6.90
CA GLY A 81 -9.26 15.29 7.14
C GLY A 81 -7.84 15.43 6.54
N ASN A 82 -6.84 15.65 7.38
CA ASN A 82 -5.45 15.78 6.97
C ASN A 82 -4.66 14.46 6.94
N LYS A 83 -5.36 13.32 6.97
CA LYS A 83 -4.77 11.98 6.96
C LYS A 83 -5.14 11.22 5.71
N THR A 84 -4.15 10.60 5.06
CA THR A 84 -4.35 9.65 3.97
C THR A 84 -4.05 8.25 4.47
N ILE A 85 -5.03 7.36 4.39
CA ILE A 85 -4.95 5.95 4.80
C ILE A 85 -4.79 5.11 3.55
N VAL A 86 -3.82 4.19 3.53
CA VAL A 86 -3.52 3.31 2.40
C VAL A 86 -3.37 1.88 2.91
N THR A 87 -4.13 0.92 2.38
CA THR A 87 -4.03 -0.49 2.79
C THR A 87 -4.27 -1.45 1.63
N ASN A 88 -4.01 -2.74 1.88
CA ASN A 88 -4.25 -3.82 0.91
C ASN A 88 -5.58 -4.56 1.10
N GLY A 89 -6.50 -4.05 1.90
CA GLY A 89 -7.76 -4.74 2.16
C GLY A 89 -8.81 -3.85 2.85
N ASP A 90 -9.86 -4.46 3.33
CA ASP A 90 -11.01 -3.82 3.99
C ASP A 90 -10.67 -3.19 5.36
N GLN A 91 -9.47 -3.44 5.90
CA GLN A 91 -9.02 -2.72 7.10
C GLN A 91 -8.89 -1.21 6.89
N THR A 92 -8.90 -0.70 5.65
CA THR A 92 -8.97 0.74 5.38
C THR A 92 -10.20 1.35 6.04
N ASP A 93 -11.35 0.70 5.88
CA ASP A 93 -12.62 1.16 6.47
C ASP A 93 -12.57 1.09 8.00
N THR A 94 -12.01 0.00 8.54
CA THR A 94 -11.82 -0.15 9.99
C THR A 94 -10.97 0.99 10.55
N ILE A 95 -9.83 1.31 9.91
CA ILE A 95 -8.96 2.40 10.35
C ILE A 95 -9.69 3.73 10.25
N TYR A 96 -10.34 4.00 9.12
CA TYR A 96 -11.09 5.24 8.89
C TYR A 96 -12.16 5.45 9.96
N GLU A 97 -13.04 4.46 10.16
CA GLU A 97 -14.19 4.56 11.07
C GLU A 97 -13.78 4.69 12.55
N LEU A 98 -12.74 3.96 12.97
CA LEU A 98 -12.27 4.02 14.35
C LEU A 98 -11.47 5.30 14.63
N MET A 99 -10.70 5.80 13.66
CA MET A 99 -10.02 7.08 13.79
C MET A 99 -11.00 8.27 13.77
N ASP A 100 -12.08 8.20 13.00
CA ASP A 100 -13.17 9.19 13.05
C ASP A 100 -13.82 9.25 14.44
N LYS A 101 -13.83 8.10 15.15
CA LYS A 101 -14.24 7.97 16.57
C LYS A 101 -13.11 8.25 17.58
N GLN A 102 -12.06 8.97 17.16
CA GLN A 102 -10.92 9.41 17.99
C GLN A 102 -10.02 8.28 18.50
N GLN A 103 -10.07 7.09 17.93
CA GLN A 103 -9.09 6.04 18.21
C GLN A 103 -7.80 6.27 17.42
N THR A 104 -6.69 5.68 17.86
CA THR A 104 -5.43 5.73 17.11
C THR A 104 -5.39 4.69 15.99
N PHE A 105 -4.44 4.87 15.05
CA PHE A 105 -4.15 3.91 14.00
C PHE A 105 -3.84 2.51 14.55
N GLU A 106 -3.03 2.43 15.60
CA GLU A 106 -2.67 1.18 16.24
C GLU A 106 -3.85 0.53 16.97
N GLN A 107 -4.72 1.33 17.60
CA GLN A 107 -5.93 0.82 18.25
C GLN A 107 -6.87 0.22 17.22
N ALA A 108 -7.06 0.87 16.07
CA ALA A 108 -7.85 0.33 14.97
C ALA A 108 -7.29 -1.00 14.47
N LEU A 109 -5.98 -1.09 14.25
CA LEU A 109 -5.34 -2.31 13.76
C LEU A 109 -5.34 -3.46 14.76
N ARG A 110 -5.48 -3.21 16.06
CA ARG A 110 -5.65 -4.27 17.08
C ARG A 110 -6.92 -5.08 16.90
N THR A 111 -7.93 -4.54 16.23
CA THR A 111 -9.21 -5.22 15.95
C THR A 111 -9.13 -6.13 14.71
N ARG A 112 -8.00 -6.14 14.00
CA ARG A 112 -7.81 -6.88 12.75
C ARG A 112 -6.67 -7.89 12.88
N GLU A 113 -6.68 -8.87 11.97
CA GLU A 113 -5.65 -9.87 11.79
C GLU A 113 -5.29 -9.94 10.29
N PHE A 114 -4.41 -10.84 9.90
CA PHE A 114 -4.13 -11.17 8.50
C PHE A 114 -5.39 -11.68 7.77
N GLU A 115 -5.35 -11.83 6.45
CA GLU A 115 -6.49 -12.35 5.67
C GLU A 115 -6.71 -13.85 5.93
N PRO A 116 -7.98 -14.32 6.02
CA PRO A 116 -8.28 -15.72 6.32
C PRO A 116 -8.20 -16.63 5.07
N ASP A 117 -7.20 -16.40 4.23
CA ASP A 117 -6.99 -17.08 2.94
C ASP A 117 -5.95 -18.20 3.02
N ALA A 118 -6.25 -19.24 3.80
CA ALA A 118 -5.36 -20.41 3.87
C ALA A 118 -4.98 -20.94 2.47
N PRO A 119 -3.73 -21.40 2.26
CA PRO A 119 -2.63 -21.52 3.21
C PRO A 119 -1.76 -20.26 3.31
N ASN A 120 -2.05 -19.17 2.57
CA ASN A 120 -1.18 -18.00 2.50
C ASN A 120 -1.28 -17.11 3.73
N TYR A 121 -2.49 -17.00 4.34
CA TYR A 121 -2.74 -16.06 5.42
C TYR A 121 -2.16 -14.69 5.10
N THR A 122 -2.60 -14.12 3.95
CA THR A 122 -2.05 -12.90 3.35
C THR A 122 -1.89 -11.79 4.39
N PRO A 123 -0.68 -11.26 4.56
CA PRO A 123 -0.46 -10.14 5.48
C PRO A 123 -1.32 -8.93 5.12
N ARG A 124 -1.88 -8.28 6.14
CA ARG A 124 -2.48 -6.95 5.99
C ARG A 124 -1.42 -5.89 6.19
N ILE A 125 -1.09 -5.18 5.13
CA ILE A 125 -0.20 -4.03 5.18
C ILE A 125 -1.02 -2.74 5.17
N SER A 126 -0.60 -1.77 5.95
CA SER A 126 -1.29 -0.48 6.10
C SER A 126 -0.28 0.65 6.20
N GLY A 127 -0.64 1.81 5.66
CA GLY A 127 0.09 3.05 5.82
C GLY A 127 -0.88 4.17 6.19
N ILE A 128 -0.41 5.10 7.00
CA ILE A 128 -1.11 6.35 7.28
C ILE A 128 -0.14 7.51 7.15
N MET A 129 -0.53 8.53 6.40
CA MET A 129 0.18 9.79 6.23
C MET A 129 -0.57 10.87 6.98
N HIS A 130 0.16 11.73 7.67
CA HIS A 130 -0.39 12.86 8.39
C HIS A 130 0.33 14.14 7.95
N ILE A 131 -0.42 15.10 7.43
CA ILE A 131 0.10 16.40 6.98
C ILE A 131 -0.63 17.49 7.76
N GLU A 132 0.11 18.23 8.57
CA GLU A 132 -0.46 19.28 9.38
C GLU A 132 0.53 20.44 9.58
N ASN A 133 0.09 21.67 9.34
CA ASN A 133 0.89 22.89 9.56
C ASN A 133 2.27 22.85 8.87
N GLY A 134 2.33 22.36 7.63
CA GLY A 134 3.57 22.23 6.87
C GLY A 134 4.51 21.11 7.36
N LYS A 135 4.03 20.25 8.26
CA LYS A 135 4.75 19.07 8.74
C LYS A 135 4.16 17.80 8.15
N PHE A 136 5.02 16.83 7.92
CA PHE A 136 4.65 15.52 7.41
C PHE A 136 5.28 14.42 8.25
N ASN A 137 4.48 13.47 8.67
CA ASN A 137 4.91 12.21 9.25
C ASN A 137 4.03 11.07 8.74
N TYR A 138 4.45 9.84 8.93
CA TYR A 138 3.68 8.67 8.56
C TYR A 138 4.01 7.46 9.42
N ALA A 139 3.12 6.49 9.42
CA ALA A 139 3.36 5.17 9.98
C ALA A 139 2.99 4.08 8.97
N MET A 140 3.67 2.94 9.06
CA MET A 140 3.37 1.73 8.30
C MET A 140 3.17 0.57 9.27
N SER A 141 2.33 -0.39 8.90
CA SER A 141 2.04 -1.55 9.73
C SER A 141 1.90 -2.81 8.89
N ILE A 142 2.20 -3.94 9.51
CA ILE A 142 1.92 -5.27 8.98
C ILE A 142 1.30 -6.15 10.07
N LEU A 143 0.21 -6.82 9.72
CA LEU A 143 -0.42 -7.88 10.50
C LEU A 143 -0.20 -9.18 9.74
N LYS A 144 0.49 -10.14 10.32
CA LYS A 144 0.82 -11.40 9.65
C LYS A 144 0.71 -12.59 10.58
N SER A 145 0.46 -13.77 10.04
CA SER A 145 0.50 -15.01 10.81
C SER A 145 1.91 -15.27 11.34
N ASN A 146 2.01 -15.92 12.48
CA ASN A 146 3.28 -16.38 13.02
C ASN A 146 3.71 -17.68 12.31
N ASN A 147 4.49 -17.54 11.22
CA ASN A 147 4.96 -18.65 10.39
C ASN A 147 3.83 -19.57 9.85
N GLY A 148 2.71 -18.96 9.44
CA GLY A 148 1.56 -19.70 8.90
C GLY A 148 0.63 -20.30 9.97
N ASP A 149 0.85 -20.02 11.25
CA ASP A 149 -0.05 -20.43 12.33
C ASP A 149 -1.30 -19.52 12.33
N PRO A 150 -2.50 -20.04 12.02
CA PRO A 150 -3.72 -19.25 11.98
C PRO A 150 -4.19 -18.77 13.36
N SER A 151 -3.70 -19.33 14.43
CA SER A 151 -4.06 -18.95 15.81
C SER A 151 -3.21 -17.82 16.38
N SER A 152 -2.18 -17.37 15.66
CA SER A 152 -1.20 -16.40 16.16
C SER A 152 -0.95 -15.29 15.15
N CYS A 153 -1.30 -14.05 15.52
CA CYS A 153 -1.09 -12.86 14.72
C CYS A 153 0.02 -11.97 15.28
N ASN A 154 1.07 -11.77 14.49
CA ASN A 154 2.14 -10.81 14.77
C ASN A 154 1.72 -9.44 14.23
N ARG A 155 1.91 -8.37 15.03
CA ARG A 155 1.55 -6.99 14.71
C ARG A 155 2.75 -6.09 14.87
N TYR A 156 3.15 -5.43 13.80
CA TYR A 156 4.27 -4.48 13.80
C TYR A 156 3.80 -3.12 13.27
N THR A 157 4.25 -2.06 13.90
CA THR A 157 4.04 -0.67 13.46
C THR A 157 5.37 0.07 13.47
N PHE A 158 5.66 0.78 12.38
CA PHE A 158 6.89 1.54 12.15
C PHE A 158 6.49 3.01 11.95
N ALA A 159 6.95 3.89 12.82
CA ALA A 159 6.63 5.32 12.78
C ALA A 159 7.82 6.15 12.28
N TYR A 160 7.55 7.11 11.39
CA TYR A 160 8.54 7.98 10.75
C TYR A 160 8.13 9.45 10.96
N GLU A 161 8.68 10.07 12.03
CA GLU A 161 8.26 11.40 12.45
C GLU A 161 8.91 12.55 11.65
N ASN A 162 10.11 12.37 11.14
CA ASN A 162 10.83 13.37 10.37
C ASN A 162 11.40 12.78 9.08
N PRO A 163 10.53 12.48 8.09
CA PRO A 163 10.96 11.84 6.84
C PRO A 163 12.01 12.67 6.11
N LYS A 164 13.07 12.00 5.66
CA LYS A 164 14.17 12.63 4.93
C LYS A 164 13.75 12.89 3.48
N ALA A 165 14.23 14.00 2.92
CA ALA A 165 14.03 14.31 1.51
C ALA A 165 14.63 13.25 0.59
N GLY A 166 13.87 12.87 -0.44
CA GLY A 166 14.27 11.83 -1.42
C GLY A 166 14.36 10.42 -0.82
N GLU A 167 13.67 10.18 0.32
CA GLU A 167 13.61 8.87 0.96
C GLU A 167 12.17 8.44 1.17
N ALA A 168 11.91 7.17 0.92
CA ALA A 168 10.67 6.49 1.24
C ALA A 168 10.94 5.16 1.90
N HIS A 169 9.87 4.55 2.42
CA HIS A 169 9.88 3.19 2.92
C HIS A 169 8.88 2.35 2.12
N PHE A 170 9.32 1.17 1.75
CA PHE A 170 8.55 0.20 0.98
C PHE A 170 8.21 -1.02 1.82
N ILE A 171 6.91 -1.33 1.95
CA ILE A 171 6.40 -2.54 2.57
C ILE A 171 5.53 -3.29 1.56
N HIS A 172 5.59 -4.62 1.58
CA HIS A 172 4.80 -5.45 0.68
C HIS A 172 4.32 -6.74 1.36
N THR A 173 3.42 -7.48 0.73
CA THR A 173 2.82 -8.65 1.40
C THR A 173 3.71 -9.88 1.37
N TYR A 174 4.51 -10.10 0.30
CA TYR A 174 5.25 -11.34 0.10
C TYR A 174 6.70 -11.11 -0.31
N MET A 175 7.61 -11.88 0.26
CA MET A 175 9.04 -11.87 -0.08
C MET A 175 9.33 -12.40 -1.49
N GLY A 176 8.37 -13.04 -2.14
CA GLY A 176 8.51 -13.59 -3.47
C GLY A 176 7.33 -14.46 -3.85
N ASP A 177 7.48 -15.16 -4.97
CA ASP A 177 6.53 -16.19 -5.40
C ASP A 177 6.72 -17.49 -4.61
N GLY A 178 5.67 -18.30 -4.49
CA GLY A 178 5.71 -19.55 -3.73
C GLY A 178 4.35 -20.19 -3.53
N ASN A 179 4.34 -21.35 -2.87
CA ASN A 179 3.13 -22.04 -2.43
C ASN A 179 3.40 -22.83 -1.13
N PRO A 180 2.97 -22.33 0.07
CA PRO A 180 2.34 -21.01 0.26
C PRO A 180 3.27 -19.84 -0.05
N LEU A 181 2.69 -18.66 -0.23
CA LEU A 181 3.46 -17.42 -0.46
C LEU A 181 4.21 -17.02 0.82
N PRO A 182 5.54 -16.77 0.75
CA PRO A 182 6.30 -16.37 1.93
C PRO A 182 5.94 -14.93 2.34
N SER A 183 5.44 -14.74 3.56
CA SER A 183 5.12 -13.41 4.09
C SER A 183 6.34 -12.49 4.16
N PHE A 184 6.11 -11.18 4.01
CA PHE A 184 7.13 -10.16 4.22
C PHE A 184 7.75 -10.26 5.61
N GLU A 185 9.07 -10.07 5.70
CA GLU A 185 9.84 -10.08 6.93
C GLU A 185 10.74 -8.85 7.04
N GLY A 186 10.99 -8.45 8.28
CA GLY A 186 11.85 -7.31 8.59
C GLY A 186 11.10 -5.98 8.69
N GLU A 187 11.85 -4.89 8.56
CA GLU A 187 11.35 -3.51 8.53
C GLU A 187 11.01 -3.10 7.11
N PRO A 188 10.12 -2.09 6.91
CA PRO A 188 9.93 -1.50 5.59
C PRO A 188 11.25 -1.03 4.99
N THR A 189 11.53 -1.44 3.76
CA THR A 189 12.82 -1.20 3.09
C THR A 189 12.98 0.30 2.77
N PRO A 190 14.06 0.97 3.23
CA PRO A 190 14.34 2.36 2.85
C PRO A 190 14.79 2.42 1.39
N VAL A 191 14.08 3.23 0.58
CA VAL A 191 14.27 3.35 -0.86
C VAL A 191 14.40 4.82 -1.27
N ALA A 192 15.06 5.09 -2.41
CA ALA A 192 15.10 6.42 -2.99
C ALA A 192 13.82 6.73 -3.78
N ILE A 193 13.34 7.98 -3.68
CA ILE A 193 12.30 8.54 -4.56
C ILE A 193 12.90 9.68 -5.37
N GLU A 194 12.69 9.64 -6.67
CA GLU A 194 13.16 10.64 -7.62
C GLU A 194 12.05 11.00 -8.62
N GLY A 195 12.13 12.20 -9.16
CA GLY A 195 11.22 12.69 -10.20
C GLY A 195 9.92 13.28 -9.68
N ASP A 196 9.13 13.78 -10.62
CA ASP A 196 7.74 14.21 -10.41
C ASP A 196 6.79 12.99 -10.39
N ILE A 197 5.50 13.26 -10.22
CA ILE A 197 4.49 12.21 -10.10
C ILE A 197 4.42 11.32 -11.36
N ASP A 198 4.59 11.89 -12.57
CA ASP A 198 4.48 11.14 -13.81
C ASP A 198 5.70 10.24 -14.01
N ALA A 199 6.89 10.78 -13.76
CA ALA A 199 8.14 10.01 -13.81
C ALA A 199 8.14 8.88 -12.76
N PHE A 200 7.72 9.15 -11.52
CA PHE A 200 7.67 8.15 -10.46
C PHE A 200 6.61 7.07 -10.75
N THR A 201 5.43 7.46 -11.27
CA THR A 201 4.38 6.51 -11.67
C THR A 201 4.87 5.56 -12.76
N SER A 202 5.47 6.10 -13.82
CA SER A 202 6.07 5.31 -14.91
C SER A 202 7.15 4.39 -14.40
N PHE A 203 8.06 4.92 -13.57
CA PHE A 203 9.14 4.13 -12.96
C PHE A 203 8.63 2.94 -12.15
N VAL A 204 7.66 3.14 -11.27
CA VAL A 204 7.09 2.03 -10.48
C VAL A 204 6.41 1.02 -11.40
N TRP A 205 5.55 1.48 -12.32
CA TRP A 205 4.79 0.62 -13.21
C TRP A 205 5.67 -0.25 -14.12
N GLU A 206 6.73 0.31 -14.67
CA GLU A 206 7.65 -0.38 -15.58
C GLU A 206 8.56 -1.41 -14.88
N ASN A 207 8.82 -1.23 -13.59
CA ASN A 207 9.65 -2.15 -12.81
C ASN A 207 8.83 -3.25 -12.08
N LEU A 208 7.51 -3.20 -12.10
CA LEU A 208 6.67 -4.31 -11.64
C LEU A 208 6.68 -5.44 -12.68
N ASN A 209 6.67 -6.71 -12.20
CA ASN A 209 6.59 -7.87 -13.07
C ASN A 209 5.41 -7.78 -14.03
N GLU A 210 5.66 -7.87 -15.33
CA GLU A 210 4.68 -7.63 -16.41
C GLU A 210 3.48 -8.56 -16.33
N ASP A 211 3.69 -9.83 -16.03
CA ASP A 211 2.64 -10.84 -16.01
C ASP A 211 1.70 -10.68 -14.82
N ASN A 212 2.22 -10.21 -13.70
CA ASN A 212 1.52 -10.19 -12.41
C ASN A 212 0.94 -8.80 -12.04
N LYS A 213 1.47 -7.69 -12.58
CA LYS A 213 0.95 -6.35 -12.26
C LYS A 213 -0.50 -6.19 -12.70
N VAL A 214 -1.31 -5.52 -11.88
CA VAL A 214 -2.74 -5.31 -12.12
C VAL A 214 -3.10 -3.85 -12.13
N SER A 215 -2.83 -3.13 -11.04
CA SER A 215 -3.11 -1.69 -10.92
C SER A 215 -2.10 -1.00 -10.02
N LEU A 216 -1.87 0.29 -10.29
CA LEU A 216 -1.02 1.19 -9.52
C LEU A 216 -1.76 2.50 -9.27
N PHE A 217 -1.68 3.00 -8.05
CA PHE A 217 -2.08 4.35 -7.63
C PHE A 217 -0.85 5.08 -7.09
N VAL A 218 -0.68 6.35 -7.47
CA VAL A 218 0.35 7.24 -6.94
C VAL A 218 -0.29 8.57 -6.57
N ARG A 219 0.09 9.15 -5.44
CA ARG A 219 -0.33 10.48 -5.00
C ARG A 219 0.83 11.28 -4.46
N TYR A 220 0.93 12.53 -4.90
CA TYR A 220 1.79 13.58 -4.38
C TYR A 220 0.92 14.62 -3.68
N ILE A 221 1.23 14.92 -2.42
CA ILE A 221 0.48 15.88 -1.60
C ILE A 221 1.45 17.01 -1.23
N ASP A 222 1.14 18.23 -1.60
CA ASP A 222 1.90 19.42 -1.20
C ASP A 222 1.82 19.58 0.33
N ILE A 223 2.97 19.54 1.01
CA ILE A 223 3.05 19.53 2.47
C ILE A 223 2.62 20.88 3.06
N ALA A 224 2.77 21.99 2.32
CA ALA A 224 2.42 23.30 2.80
C ALA A 224 0.92 23.61 2.69
N THR A 225 0.27 23.11 1.63
CA THR A 225 -1.13 23.44 1.29
C THR A 225 -2.11 22.30 1.48
N GLY A 226 -1.64 21.05 1.48
CA GLY A 226 -2.49 19.86 1.45
C GLY A 226 -3.08 19.54 0.07
N ALA A 227 -2.84 20.37 -0.94
CA ALA A 227 -3.26 20.09 -2.30
C ALA A 227 -2.59 18.83 -2.85
N TYR A 228 -3.29 18.04 -3.64
CA TYR A 228 -2.75 16.79 -4.16
C TYR A 228 -3.03 16.56 -5.64
N GLU A 229 -2.18 15.77 -6.24
CA GLU A 229 -2.40 15.14 -7.55
C GLU A 229 -2.27 13.64 -7.42
N SER A 230 -3.01 12.91 -8.26
CA SER A 230 -3.00 11.45 -8.26
C SER A 230 -2.87 10.90 -9.68
N ARG A 231 -2.32 9.69 -9.78
CA ARG A 231 -2.28 8.91 -11.02
C ARG A 231 -2.79 7.50 -10.74
N ILE A 232 -3.58 6.99 -11.66
CA ILE A 232 -4.05 5.60 -11.67
C ILE A 232 -3.59 4.95 -12.97
N VAL A 233 -2.94 3.81 -12.86
CA VAL A 233 -2.58 2.96 -13.99
C VAL A 233 -3.21 1.60 -13.79
N ASN A 234 -4.01 1.16 -14.75
CA ASN A 234 -4.63 -0.16 -14.77
C ASN A 234 -4.11 -0.95 -15.98
N LYS A 235 -3.80 -2.23 -15.79
CA LYS A 235 -3.45 -3.14 -16.89
C LYS A 235 -4.67 -3.45 -17.75
N ASN A 236 -5.79 -3.71 -17.11
CA ASN A 236 -7.09 -3.86 -17.78
C ASN A 236 -7.66 -2.47 -18.10
N LYS A 237 -8.15 -2.28 -19.34
CA LYS A 237 -8.70 -1.01 -19.84
C LYS A 237 -10.08 -1.25 -20.46
#